data_3d55e5169a912bde5f68cc8c4a896e78
#
_entry.id   3d55e5169a912bde5f68cc8c4a896e78
#
_cell.length_a   1.000
_cell.length_b   1.000
_cell.length_c   1.000
_cell.angle_alpha   90.00
_cell.angle_beta   90.00
_cell.angle_gamma   90.00
#
_symmetry.space_group_name_H-M   'P 1'
#
loop_
_entity.id
_entity.type
_entity.pdbx_description
1 polymer ?
#
loop_
_entity_poly.entity_id
_entity_poly.type
_entity_poly.pdbx_seq_one_letter_code
_entity_poly.pdbx_strand_id
1 'polypeptide(L)'
;MPKKIDTYFTKYPDIMREIDTNGHAAVQLNRSKGKCKLRNGSEIESYSIGTFRGNRAKIIVIDEAPEVKKDDLEAIAKPVRNTTRGVCVENEFADYPSKMISITSACLKSNYFYEAFVDTLRRISKGDMNCFACTLDYKAAARVGITPMSFFEEEKRTMPESKFAMEYGSEF
;
A
#
# COMPACT_ATOMS: atom_id res chain seq x y z
N MET A 1 -6.77 12.21 4.66
CA MET A 1 -5.70 11.40 5.27
C MET A 1 -5.19 11.89 6.64
N PRO A 2 -4.89 13.18 6.87
CA PRO A 2 -4.33 13.64 8.15
C PRO A 2 -5.18 13.27 9.38
N LYS A 3 -6.47 13.53 9.33
CA LYS A 3 -7.40 13.23 10.47
C LYS A 3 -7.42 11.76 10.89
N LYS A 4 -7.19 10.82 9.98
CA LYS A 4 -7.13 9.38 10.31
C LYS A 4 -5.85 9.03 11.08
N ILE A 5 -4.72 9.61 10.70
CA ILE A 5 -3.43 9.38 11.37
C ILE A 5 -3.48 9.91 12.80
N ASP A 6 -3.98 11.12 13.00
CA ASP A 6 -4.15 11.71 14.35
C ASP A 6 -5.08 10.85 15.23
N THR A 7 -6.14 10.29 14.65
CA THR A 7 -7.03 9.37 15.35
C THR A 7 -6.32 8.09 15.79
N TYR A 8 -5.45 7.53 14.94
CA TYR A 8 -4.66 6.34 15.30
C TYR A 8 -3.66 6.65 16.41
N PHE A 9 -2.99 7.78 16.35
CA PHE A 9 -2.05 8.19 17.38
C PHE A 9 -2.73 8.42 18.73
N THR A 10 -3.92 9.03 18.74
CA THR A 10 -4.71 9.20 19.96
C THR A 10 -5.17 7.85 20.54
N LYS A 11 -5.54 6.90 19.67
CA LYS A 11 -6.03 5.58 20.07
C LYS A 11 -4.91 4.64 20.53
N TYR A 12 -3.70 4.81 20.01
CA TYR A 12 -2.55 3.94 20.27
C TYR A 12 -1.34 4.77 20.73
N PRO A 13 -1.28 5.17 22.02
CA PRO A 13 -0.23 6.04 22.54
C PRO A 13 1.18 5.43 22.43
N ASP A 14 1.30 4.10 22.37
CA ASP A 14 2.59 3.43 22.19
C ASP A 14 3.20 3.74 20.81
N ILE A 15 2.38 3.90 19.77
CA ILE A 15 2.86 4.32 18.45
C ILE A 15 3.44 5.74 18.53
N MET A 16 2.83 6.62 19.32
CA MET A 16 3.34 7.99 19.51
C MET A 16 4.73 8.01 20.16
N ARG A 17 5.07 7.04 20.99
CA ARG A 17 6.41 6.93 21.60
C ARG A 17 7.49 6.65 20.59
N GLU A 18 7.17 5.99 19.47
CA GLU A 18 8.10 5.68 18.40
C GLU A 18 8.31 6.85 17.42
N ILE A 19 7.48 7.90 17.49
CA ILE A 19 7.58 9.04 16.60
C ILE A 19 8.54 10.07 17.15
N ASP A 20 9.44 10.56 16.26
CA ASP A 20 10.35 11.67 16.57
C ASP A 20 9.58 12.99 16.42
N THR A 21 9.21 13.57 17.55
CA THR A 21 8.49 14.85 17.57
C THR A 21 9.40 16.05 17.74
N ASN A 22 10.69 15.93 17.98
CA ASN A 22 11.72 16.96 18.18
C ASN A 22 11.29 18.41 17.85
N GLY A 23 10.29 18.92 18.58
CA GLY A 23 9.72 20.26 18.40
C GLY A 23 8.81 20.46 17.17
N HIS A 24 8.49 19.41 16.44
CA HIS A 24 7.62 19.43 15.26
C HIS A 24 6.36 18.60 15.46
N ALA A 25 5.36 18.84 14.62
CA ALA A 25 4.18 17.97 14.58
C ALA A 25 4.60 16.53 14.21
N ALA A 26 3.96 15.54 14.84
CA ALA A 26 4.22 14.11 14.62
C ALA A 26 4.14 13.72 13.12
N VAL A 27 3.27 14.38 12.38
CA VAL A 27 3.15 14.23 10.92
C VAL A 27 3.21 15.61 10.29
N GLN A 28 4.18 15.81 9.42
CA GLN A 28 4.30 17.02 8.61
C GLN A 28 3.56 16.82 7.29
N LEU A 29 2.61 17.69 6.99
CA LEU A 29 1.80 17.63 5.78
C LEU A 29 2.00 18.89 4.97
N ASN A 30 2.28 18.73 3.69
CA ASN A 30 2.12 19.76 2.69
C ASN A 30 1.17 19.25 1.59
N ARG A 31 0.89 20.06 0.55
CA ARG A 31 -0.10 19.73 -0.50
C ARG A 31 0.19 18.43 -1.26
N SER A 32 1.44 17.98 -1.33
CA SER A 32 1.88 16.87 -2.17
C SER A 32 2.66 15.79 -1.42
N LYS A 33 2.98 16.04 -0.14
CA LYS A 33 3.86 15.15 0.63
C LYS A 33 3.45 15.13 2.10
N GLY A 34 3.34 13.92 2.65
CA GLY A 34 3.28 13.71 4.08
C GLY A 34 4.57 13.05 4.56
N LYS A 35 5.08 13.44 5.72
CA LYS A 35 6.28 12.86 6.32
C LYS A 35 6.07 12.61 7.79
N CYS A 36 6.43 11.39 8.23
CA CYS A 36 6.52 11.00 9.62
C CYS A 36 7.90 10.41 9.87
N LYS A 37 8.60 10.92 10.87
CA LYS A 37 9.92 10.44 11.24
C LYS A 37 9.84 9.62 12.52
N LEU A 38 10.50 8.47 12.54
CA LEU A 38 10.56 7.59 13.70
C LEU A 38 11.86 7.83 14.47
N ARG A 39 11.87 7.52 15.77
CA ARG A 39 13.02 7.72 16.66
C ARG A 39 14.24 6.87 16.29
N ASN A 40 14.01 5.72 15.64
CA ASN A 40 15.07 4.87 15.10
C ASN A 40 15.71 5.41 13.80
N GLY A 41 15.33 6.62 13.37
CA GLY A 41 15.81 7.25 12.14
C GLY A 41 15.05 6.83 10.87
N SER A 42 14.12 5.89 10.95
CA SER A 42 13.27 5.53 9.80
C SER A 42 12.28 6.65 9.49
N GLU A 43 11.90 6.74 8.21
CA GLU A 43 10.94 7.74 7.74
C GLU A 43 9.81 7.06 6.97
N ILE A 44 8.58 7.51 7.22
CA ILE A 44 7.40 7.14 6.44
C ILE A 44 6.99 8.38 5.66
N GLU A 45 6.96 8.28 4.36
CA GLU A 45 6.60 9.40 3.49
C GLU A 45 5.48 9.01 2.53
N SER A 46 4.54 9.92 2.32
CA SER A 46 3.50 9.78 1.31
C SER A 46 3.71 10.78 0.18
N TYR A 47 3.53 10.33 -1.05
CA TYR A 47 3.72 11.13 -2.24
C TYR A 47 2.52 10.97 -3.18
N SER A 48 2.23 12.00 -3.94
CA SER A 48 1.50 11.80 -5.19
C SER A 48 2.44 11.20 -6.23
N ILE A 49 1.88 10.42 -7.16
CA ILE A 49 2.68 9.64 -8.10
C ILE A 49 3.68 10.48 -8.91
N GLY A 50 3.29 11.69 -9.32
CA GLY A 50 4.16 12.59 -10.08
C GLY A 50 5.34 13.16 -9.29
N THR A 51 5.29 13.13 -7.96
CA THR A 51 6.34 13.70 -7.08
C THR A 51 7.28 12.64 -6.51
N PHE A 52 7.00 11.38 -6.74
CA PHE A 52 7.82 10.28 -6.20
C PHE A 52 9.15 10.09 -6.96
N ARG A 53 9.26 10.53 -8.21
CA ARG A 53 10.47 10.32 -9.04
C ARG A 53 11.74 10.80 -8.34
N GLY A 54 12.76 9.94 -8.32
CA GLY A 54 14.06 10.22 -7.70
C GLY A 54 14.14 9.87 -6.21
N ASN A 55 13.06 9.50 -5.56
CA ASN A 55 13.07 9.02 -4.18
C ASN A 55 13.43 7.53 -4.14
N ARG A 56 13.97 7.10 -3.01
CA ARG A 56 14.31 5.70 -2.74
C ARG A 56 13.65 5.27 -1.45
N ALA A 57 13.15 4.04 -1.43
CA ALA A 57 12.56 3.47 -0.24
C ALA A 57 12.84 1.97 -0.16
N LYS A 58 12.96 1.44 1.04
CA LYS A 58 13.09 0.00 1.30
C LYS A 58 11.77 -0.72 1.08
N ILE A 59 10.67 -0.06 1.43
CA ILE A 59 9.30 -0.54 1.23
C ILE A 59 8.51 0.55 0.52
N ILE A 60 7.82 0.20 -0.55
CA ILE A 60 6.88 1.08 -1.23
C ILE A 60 5.49 0.45 -1.16
N VAL A 61 4.51 1.23 -0.74
CA VAL A 61 3.09 0.87 -0.79
C VAL A 61 2.44 1.74 -1.86
N ILE A 62 1.81 1.12 -2.83
CA ILE A 62 1.07 1.77 -3.91
C ILE A 62 -0.40 1.52 -3.67
N ASP A 63 -1.13 2.57 -3.35
CA ASP A 63 -2.58 2.55 -3.22
C ASP A 63 -3.21 2.81 -4.59
N GLU A 64 -4.34 2.18 -4.90
CA GLU A 64 -5.04 2.28 -6.18
C GLU A 64 -4.11 1.97 -7.39
N ALA A 65 -3.32 0.91 -7.28
CA ALA A 65 -2.28 0.58 -8.27
C ALA A 65 -2.76 0.53 -9.74
N PRO A 66 -3.97 0.08 -10.10
CA PRO A 66 -4.47 0.10 -11.47
C PRO A 66 -4.65 1.50 -12.07
N GLU A 67 -4.82 2.53 -11.24
CA GLU A 67 -4.94 3.93 -11.67
C GLU A 67 -3.59 4.56 -12.03
N VAL A 68 -2.50 3.92 -11.62
CA VAL A 68 -1.14 4.36 -11.92
C VAL A 68 -0.78 3.96 -13.35
N LYS A 69 -0.25 4.88 -14.14
CA LYS A 69 0.24 4.55 -15.49
C LYS A 69 1.40 3.56 -15.41
N LYS A 70 1.44 2.60 -16.34
CA LYS A 70 2.49 1.56 -16.39
C LYS A 70 3.90 2.15 -16.36
N ASP A 71 4.16 3.19 -17.13
CA ASP A 71 5.47 3.85 -17.20
C ASP A 71 5.87 4.50 -15.86
N ASP A 72 4.91 5.07 -15.14
CA ASP A 72 5.15 5.64 -13.81
C ASP A 72 5.44 4.53 -12.79
N LEU A 73 4.72 3.41 -12.87
CA LEU A 73 4.97 2.24 -12.03
C LEU A 73 6.38 1.67 -12.26
N GLU A 74 6.80 1.55 -13.51
CA GLU A 74 8.15 1.08 -13.85
C GLU A 74 9.22 2.04 -13.33
N ALA A 75 8.99 3.35 -13.40
CA ALA A 75 9.89 4.36 -12.86
C ALA A 75 10.00 4.28 -11.32
N ILE A 76 8.92 3.85 -10.63
CA ILE A 76 8.91 3.61 -9.18
C ILE A 76 9.62 2.28 -8.85
N ALA A 77 9.37 1.22 -9.60
CA ALA A 77 9.91 -0.09 -9.33
C ALA A 77 11.45 -0.17 -9.47
N LYS A 78 12.04 0.60 -10.38
CA LYS A 78 13.51 0.63 -10.59
C LYS A 78 14.29 1.09 -9.36
N PRO A 79 13.94 2.21 -8.69
CA PRO A 79 14.61 2.64 -7.45
C PRO A 79 14.50 1.61 -6.33
N VAL A 80 13.38 0.91 -6.20
CA VAL A 80 13.19 -0.13 -5.16
C VAL A 80 14.13 -1.29 -5.37
N ARG A 81 14.31 -1.75 -6.60
CA ARG A 81 15.21 -2.87 -6.92
C ARG A 81 16.67 -2.56 -6.61
N ASN A 82 17.06 -1.29 -6.65
CA ASN A 82 18.44 -0.85 -6.49
C ASN A 82 18.76 -0.33 -5.07
N THR A 83 17.82 -0.40 -4.12
CA THR A 83 18.02 0.13 -2.76
C THR A 83 18.71 -0.88 -1.85
N THR A 84 19.66 -1.65 -2.36
CA THR A 84 20.52 -2.53 -1.54
C THR A 84 21.65 -1.77 -0.84
N ARG A 85 21.78 -0.46 -1.05
CA ARG A 85 22.86 0.33 -0.46
C ARG A 85 22.38 1.37 0.54
N GLY A 86 22.76 1.19 1.80
CA GLY A 86 23.35 2.33 2.50
C GLY A 86 22.49 3.08 3.49
N VAL A 87 21.41 2.56 4.06
CA VAL A 87 20.88 3.18 5.30
C VAL A 87 21.02 2.24 6.51
N CYS A 88 21.37 0.98 6.26
CA CYS A 88 21.51 -0.01 7.33
C CYS A 88 22.77 -0.88 7.15
N VAL A 89 23.93 -0.28 6.89
CA VAL A 89 25.17 -1.03 6.64
C VAL A 89 25.64 -1.82 7.89
N GLU A 90 25.08 -1.52 9.06
CA GLU A 90 25.45 -2.16 10.33
C GLU A 90 24.28 -2.86 11.05
N ASN A 91 23.10 -2.99 10.41
CA ASN A 91 21.94 -3.62 11.01
C ASN A 91 21.65 -4.99 10.38
N GLU A 92 21.24 -5.95 11.20
CA GLU A 92 20.74 -7.29 10.80
C GLU A 92 19.66 -7.26 9.70
N PHE A 93 19.03 -6.10 9.47
CA PHE A 93 18.01 -5.87 8.44
C PHE A 93 18.59 -5.42 7.08
N ALA A 94 19.91 -5.27 6.94
CA ALA A 94 20.55 -4.83 5.70
C ALA A 94 20.30 -5.82 4.53
N ASP A 95 20.18 -7.10 4.84
CA ASP A 95 20.05 -8.18 3.86
C ASP A 95 18.62 -8.44 3.38
N TYR A 96 17.62 -7.79 3.98
CA TYR A 96 16.24 -7.95 3.51
C TYR A 96 16.02 -7.24 2.18
N PRO A 97 15.48 -7.92 1.16
CA PRO A 97 15.20 -7.31 -0.14
C PRO A 97 14.17 -6.20 0.00
N SER A 98 14.29 -5.17 -0.83
CA SER A 98 13.28 -4.12 -0.95
C SER A 98 11.95 -4.70 -1.40
N LYS A 99 10.85 -4.17 -0.88
CA LYS A 99 9.50 -4.69 -1.13
C LYS A 99 8.63 -3.63 -1.79
N MET A 100 7.78 -4.09 -2.70
CA MET A 100 6.70 -3.30 -3.27
C MET A 100 5.38 -3.99 -2.96
N ILE A 101 4.46 -3.25 -2.38
CA ILE A 101 3.13 -3.71 -1.98
C ILE A 101 2.12 -2.89 -2.78
N SER A 102 1.27 -3.54 -3.54
CA SER A 102 0.16 -2.89 -4.24
C SER A 102 -1.15 -3.25 -3.56
N ILE A 103 -1.96 -2.25 -3.25
CA ILE A 103 -3.26 -2.39 -2.60
C ILE A 103 -4.30 -1.78 -3.54
N THR A 104 -5.38 -2.51 -3.82
CA THR A 104 -6.44 -2.03 -4.70
C THR A 104 -7.68 -2.93 -4.67
N SER A 105 -8.80 -2.43 -5.17
CA SER A 105 -9.92 -3.24 -5.65
C SER A 105 -9.53 -3.98 -6.94
N ALA A 106 -10.32 -4.96 -7.37
CA ALA A 106 -10.12 -5.60 -8.66
C ALA A 106 -10.32 -4.59 -9.82
N CYS A 107 -9.73 -4.88 -10.95
CA CYS A 107 -9.80 -4.03 -12.13
C CYS A 107 -10.19 -4.84 -13.37
N LEU A 108 -10.42 -4.17 -14.50
CA LEU A 108 -10.69 -4.85 -15.77
C LEU A 108 -9.49 -5.71 -16.19
N LYS A 109 -9.74 -6.88 -16.76
CA LYS A 109 -8.70 -7.80 -17.29
C LYS A 109 -7.83 -7.19 -18.38
N SER A 110 -8.27 -6.13 -19.01
CA SER A 110 -7.48 -5.33 -19.96
C SER A 110 -6.46 -4.40 -19.29
N ASN A 111 -6.54 -4.23 -17.96
CA ASN A 111 -5.59 -3.40 -17.24
C ASN A 111 -4.26 -4.16 -17.04
N TYR A 112 -3.14 -3.47 -17.20
CA TYR A 112 -1.80 -4.04 -16.98
C TYR A 112 -1.62 -4.64 -15.57
N PHE A 113 -2.36 -4.13 -14.58
CA PHE A 113 -2.29 -4.63 -13.21
C PHE A 113 -2.83 -6.06 -13.10
N TYR A 114 -3.86 -6.42 -13.87
CA TYR A 114 -4.33 -7.79 -13.94
C TYR A 114 -3.25 -8.74 -14.46
N GLU A 115 -2.50 -8.35 -15.50
CA GLU A 115 -1.38 -9.14 -16.01
C GLU A 115 -0.29 -9.33 -14.94
N ALA A 116 0.05 -8.27 -14.21
CA ALA A 116 1.01 -8.32 -13.11
C ALA A 116 0.54 -9.22 -11.95
N PHE A 117 -0.76 -9.18 -11.63
CA PHE A 117 -1.37 -10.05 -10.63
C PHE A 117 -1.28 -11.53 -11.05
N VAL A 118 -1.67 -11.85 -12.29
CA VAL A 118 -1.59 -13.22 -12.84
C VAL A 118 -0.15 -13.72 -12.89
N ASP A 119 0.82 -12.86 -13.26
CA ASP A 119 2.23 -13.23 -13.25
C ASP A 119 2.72 -13.52 -11.82
N THR A 120 2.31 -12.72 -10.86
CA THR A 120 2.61 -12.96 -9.44
C THR A 120 2.08 -14.32 -8.98
N LEU A 121 0.84 -14.67 -9.32
CA LEU A 121 0.28 -15.99 -9.00
C LEU A 121 1.06 -17.14 -9.67
N ARG A 122 1.50 -16.97 -10.92
CA ARG A 122 2.34 -17.96 -11.61
C ARG A 122 3.69 -18.14 -10.94
N ARG A 123 4.30 -17.08 -10.43
CA ARG A 123 5.55 -17.14 -9.68
C ARG A 123 5.36 -17.87 -8.36
N ILE A 124 4.30 -17.56 -7.62
CA ILE A 124 3.95 -18.27 -6.38
C ILE A 124 3.74 -19.76 -6.66
N SER A 125 3.02 -20.13 -7.71
CA SER A 125 2.79 -21.56 -8.07
C SER A 125 4.06 -22.32 -8.45
N LYS A 126 5.12 -21.60 -8.83
CA LYS A 126 6.46 -22.15 -9.08
C LYS A 126 7.36 -22.16 -7.84
N GLY A 127 6.84 -21.79 -6.68
CA GLY A 127 7.57 -21.79 -5.41
C GLY A 127 8.41 -20.53 -5.13
N ASP A 128 8.14 -19.41 -5.82
CA ASP A 128 8.83 -18.16 -5.53
C ASP A 128 8.34 -17.56 -4.19
N MET A 129 9.13 -17.75 -3.14
CA MET A 129 8.85 -17.27 -1.79
C MET A 129 8.98 -15.74 -1.63
N ASN A 130 9.47 -15.03 -2.64
CA ASN A 130 9.57 -13.56 -2.62
C ASN A 130 8.30 -12.86 -3.12
N CYS A 131 7.29 -13.64 -3.52
CA CYS A 131 6.01 -13.14 -4.01
C CYS A 131 4.89 -13.53 -3.08
N PHE A 132 3.93 -12.62 -2.94
CA PHE A 132 2.69 -12.84 -2.21
C PHE A 132 1.54 -12.16 -2.96
N ALA A 133 0.39 -12.81 -3.02
CA ALA A 133 -0.85 -12.23 -3.50
C ALA A 133 -2.00 -12.72 -2.62
N CYS A 134 -2.94 -11.84 -2.34
CA CYS A 134 -4.13 -12.14 -1.55
C CYS A 134 -5.30 -11.35 -2.11
N THR A 135 -6.45 -12.00 -2.25
CA THR A 135 -7.73 -11.35 -2.56
C THR A 135 -8.69 -11.60 -1.42
N LEU A 136 -9.40 -10.55 -1.01
CA LEU A 136 -10.41 -10.61 0.05
C LEU A 136 -11.71 -10.02 -0.48
N ASP A 137 -12.79 -10.77 -0.41
CA ASP A 137 -14.11 -10.30 -0.78
C ASP A 137 -14.83 -9.61 0.41
N TYR A 138 -15.94 -8.95 0.11
CA TYR A 138 -16.77 -8.29 1.12
C TYR A 138 -17.29 -9.24 2.20
N LYS A 139 -17.44 -10.55 1.89
CA LYS A 139 -17.90 -11.55 2.87
C LYS A 139 -16.85 -11.76 3.96
N ALA A 140 -15.56 -11.68 3.59
CA ALA A 140 -14.48 -11.75 4.57
C ALA A 140 -14.53 -10.54 5.52
N ALA A 141 -14.73 -9.32 4.99
CA ALA A 141 -14.85 -8.10 5.79
C ALA A 141 -16.07 -8.15 6.73
N ALA A 142 -17.21 -8.65 6.25
CA ALA A 142 -18.41 -8.81 7.06
C ALA A 142 -18.23 -9.85 8.17
N ARG A 143 -17.57 -10.98 7.87
CA ARG A 143 -17.32 -12.06 8.83
C ARG A 143 -16.49 -11.61 10.02
N VAL A 144 -15.51 -10.74 9.79
CA VAL A 144 -14.65 -10.22 10.86
C VAL A 144 -15.19 -8.94 11.51
N GLY A 145 -16.39 -8.49 11.10
CA GLY A 145 -17.08 -7.34 11.72
C GLY A 145 -16.49 -5.98 11.37
N ILE A 146 -15.69 -5.87 10.30
CA ILE A 146 -15.15 -4.58 9.83
C ILE A 146 -16.29 -3.74 9.23
N THR A 147 -17.17 -4.36 8.44
CA THR A 147 -18.29 -3.69 7.79
C THR A 147 -19.52 -4.60 7.87
N PRO A 148 -20.70 -4.12 8.27
CA PRO A 148 -21.89 -4.94 8.37
C PRO A 148 -22.37 -5.41 6.99
N MET A 149 -22.95 -6.59 6.91
CA MET A 149 -23.46 -7.16 5.65
C MET A 149 -24.53 -6.27 5.00
N SER A 150 -25.36 -5.60 5.81
CA SER A 150 -26.40 -4.68 5.33
C SER A 150 -25.85 -3.54 4.46
N PHE A 151 -24.65 -3.06 4.74
CA PHE A 151 -23.97 -2.08 3.89
C PHE A 151 -23.74 -2.63 2.48
N PHE A 152 -23.22 -3.84 2.37
CA PHE A 152 -22.96 -4.46 1.08
C PHE A 152 -24.22 -4.80 0.30
N GLU A 153 -25.31 -5.14 1.00
CA GLU A 153 -26.61 -5.37 0.38
C GLU A 153 -27.20 -4.08 -0.19
N GLU A 154 -26.97 -2.94 0.46
CA GLU A 154 -27.38 -1.63 -0.04
C GLU A 154 -26.56 -1.22 -1.26
N GLU A 155 -25.24 -1.34 -1.20
CA GLU A 155 -24.33 -1.05 -2.32
C GLU A 155 -24.68 -1.91 -3.54
N LYS A 156 -24.98 -3.19 -3.34
CA LYS A 156 -25.40 -4.10 -4.42
C LYS A 156 -26.70 -3.69 -5.11
N ARG A 157 -27.60 -2.98 -4.42
CA ARG A 157 -28.85 -2.46 -5.01
C ARG A 157 -28.62 -1.17 -5.80
N THR A 158 -27.60 -0.39 -5.45
CA THR A 158 -27.38 0.97 -5.96
C THR A 158 -26.40 1.01 -7.12
N MET A 159 -25.58 -0.02 -7.33
CA MET A 159 -24.59 -0.06 -8.40
C MET A 159 -24.74 -1.25 -9.33
N PRO A 160 -24.23 -1.17 -10.59
CA PRO A 160 -24.20 -2.30 -11.51
C PRO A 160 -23.47 -3.51 -10.92
N GLU A 161 -23.98 -4.71 -11.21
CA GLU A 161 -23.43 -5.96 -10.68
C GLU A 161 -21.93 -6.15 -10.99
N SER A 162 -21.51 -5.82 -12.21
CA SER A 162 -20.09 -5.89 -12.61
C SER A 162 -19.22 -4.94 -11.79
N LYS A 163 -19.72 -3.75 -11.47
CA LYS A 163 -19.01 -2.80 -10.62
C LYS A 163 -18.91 -3.30 -9.18
N PHE A 164 -20.00 -3.83 -8.64
CA PHE A 164 -20.02 -4.42 -7.30
C PHE A 164 -19.04 -5.60 -7.21
N ALA A 165 -18.99 -6.46 -8.22
CA ALA A 165 -18.08 -7.60 -8.28
C ALA A 165 -16.61 -7.16 -8.25
N MET A 166 -16.25 -6.11 -8.99
CA MET A 166 -14.89 -5.55 -8.96
C MET A 166 -14.55 -4.86 -7.62
N GLU A 167 -15.42 -4.00 -7.13
CA GLU A 167 -15.12 -3.17 -5.95
C GLU A 167 -15.13 -3.98 -4.64
N TYR A 168 -16.07 -4.90 -4.50
CA TYR A 168 -16.32 -5.64 -3.26
C TYR A 168 -16.12 -7.14 -3.37
N GLY A 169 -16.26 -7.70 -4.56
CA GLY A 169 -16.15 -9.13 -4.81
C GLY A 169 -14.74 -9.62 -5.11
N SER A 170 -13.77 -8.71 -5.32
CA SER A 170 -12.42 -9.04 -5.79
C SER A 170 -12.40 -9.82 -7.12
N GLU A 171 -13.37 -9.57 -7.99
CA GLU A 171 -13.53 -10.23 -9.29
C GLU A 171 -12.94 -9.35 -10.40
N PHE A 172 -12.02 -9.94 -11.20
CA PHE A 172 -11.39 -9.31 -12.36
C PHE A 172 -12.15 -9.55 -13.65
#